data_4476052a720dea17688e71f188d5f9b8
#
_entry.id   4476052a720dea17688e71f188d5f9b8
#
_cell.length_a   1.000
_cell.length_b   1.000
_cell.length_c   1.000
_cell.angle_alpha   90.00
_cell.angle_beta   90.00
_cell.angle_gamma   90.00
#
_symmetry.space_group_name_H-M   'P 1'
#
loop_
_entity.id
_entity.type
_entity.pdbx_description
1 polymer ?
#
loop_
_entity_poly.entity_id
_entity_poly.type
_entity_poly.pdbx_seq_one_letter_code
_entity_poly.pdbx_strand_id
1 'polypeptide(L)'
;HGHHRRQRQMCIRDRLAYDHLPEDKKILLEPLHQVHSYNDIRRLEPGLPELTYEEKSNFPPVTHPIVRVHPDRNFRKSLYFTSNTSLEIGGMSLEQGKELHKWLVNYISQPKFCYTHKWQKNDLIMWDNRVLLHRVIPYDYAKYRRAMIRGTVEGEVPVLGPFSNEVRLNNN
;
A
#
# COMPACT_ATOMS: atom_id res chain seq x y z
N HIS A 1 10.46 -36.82 5.58
CA HIS A 1 9.34 -35.88 5.75
C HIS A 1 9.89 -34.46 5.63
N GLY A 2 9.89 -33.92 4.40
CA GLY A 2 10.35 -32.56 4.13
C GLY A 2 9.40 -31.58 4.78
N HIS A 3 9.87 -30.83 5.77
CA HIS A 3 9.19 -29.63 6.23
C HIS A 3 9.19 -28.61 5.09
N HIS A 4 8.15 -28.63 4.24
CA HIS A 4 7.88 -27.53 3.33
C HIS A 4 7.74 -26.28 4.20
N ARG A 5 8.74 -25.39 4.20
CA ARG A 5 8.57 -24.06 4.76
C ARG A 5 7.48 -23.40 3.94
N ARG A 6 6.26 -23.44 4.47
CA ARG A 6 5.07 -22.90 3.82
C ARG A 6 5.30 -21.44 3.53
N GLN A 7 5.08 -21.08 2.30
CA GLN A 7 5.14 -19.67 1.87
C GLN A 7 4.17 -18.86 2.72
N ARG A 8 4.56 -17.65 3.05
CA ARG A 8 3.78 -16.78 3.93
C ARG A 8 3.48 -15.48 3.22
N GLN A 9 2.30 -14.97 3.45
CA GLN A 9 1.90 -13.62 3.05
C GLN A 9 1.50 -12.87 4.31
N MET A 10 1.99 -11.64 4.44
CA MET A 10 1.60 -10.75 5.52
C MET A 10 0.52 -9.82 5.00
N CYS A 11 -0.60 -9.76 5.69
CA CYS A 11 -1.64 -8.77 5.49
C CYS A 11 -1.68 -7.86 6.71
N ILE A 12 -1.73 -6.57 6.49
CA ILE A 12 -1.73 -5.55 7.53
C ILE A 12 -3.14 -4.99 7.63
N ARG A 13 -3.69 -4.95 8.83
CA ARG A 13 -5.04 -4.42 9.11
C ARG A 13 -4.96 -2.90 9.22
N ASP A 14 -4.94 -2.21 8.10
CA ASP A 14 -4.70 -0.76 8.02
C ASP A 14 -5.74 0.06 8.77
N ARG A 15 -7.00 -0.40 8.76
CA ARG A 15 -8.07 0.19 9.56
C ARG A 15 -7.78 0.09 11.05
N LEU A 16 -7.41 -1.10 11.54
CA LEU A 16 -7.05 -1.29 12.94
C LEU A 16 -5.84 -0.44 13.31
N ALA A 17 -4.86 -0.35 12.40
CA ALA A 17 -3.70 0.51 12.60
C ALA A 17 -4.10 1.99 12.71
N TYR A 18 -4.98 2.48 11.83
CA TYR A 18 -5.50 3.85 11.90
C TYR A 18 -6.27 4.11 13.21
N ASP A 19 -7.17 3.20 13.61
CA ASP A 19 -7.97 3.35 14.84
C ASP A 19 -7.10 3.48 16.10
N HIS A 20 -5.90 2.85 16.09
CA HIS A 20 -4.95 2.89 17.21
C HIS A 20 -3.91 4.02 17.11
N LEU A 21 -3.97 4.87 16.08
CA LEU A 21 -3.07 6.01 16.02
C LEU A 21 -3.36 7.00 17.16
N PRO A 22 -2.30 7.60 17.73
CA PRO A 22 -2.44 8.79 18.55
C PRO A 22 -3.14 9.92 17.79
N GLU A 23 -3.88 10.76 18.48
CA GLU A 23 -4.69 11.80 17.82
C GLU A 23 -3.84 12.81 17.04
N ASP A 24 -2.68 13.20 17.60
CA ASP A 24 -1.71 14.06 16.90
C ASP A 24 -1.25 13.48 15.57
N LYS A 25 -1.12 12.14 15.48
CA LYS A 25 -0.76 11.45 14.23
C LYS A 25 -1.91 11.39 13.23
N LYS A 26 -3.15 11.25 13.70
CA LYS A 26 -4.32 11.32 12.82
C LYS A 26 -4.43 12.69 12.18
N ILE A 27 -4.34 13.76 13.00
CA ILE A 27 -4.36 15.15 12.53
C ILE A 27 -3.23 15.40 11.52
N LEU A 28 -2.04 14.89 11.78
CA LEU A 28 -0.91 15.02 10.85
C LEU A 28 -1.17 14.30 9.51
N LEU A 29 -1.69 13.08 9.54
CA LEU A 29 -1.77 12.22 8.36
C LEU A 29 -2.99 12.51 7.46
N GLU A 30 -4.09 12.97 8.02
CA GLU A 30 -5.34 13.18 7.26
C GLU A 30 -5.22 14.11 6.05
N PRO A 31 -4.48 15.23 6.09
CA PRO A 31 -4.32 16.10 4.93
C PRO A 31 -3.26 15.60 3.94
N LEU A 32 -2.48 14.57 4.27
CA LEU A 32 -1.34 14.15 3.46
C LEU A 32 -1.74 13.21 2.32
N HIS A 33 -1.03 13.37 1.21
CA HIS A 33 -1.20 12.58 -0.01
C HIS A 33 0.15 12.04 -0.45
N GLN A 34 0.16 10.81 -0.98
CA GLN A 34 1.35 10.19 -1.57
C GLN A 34 1.16 10.02 -3.07
N VAL A 35 2.19 10.29 -3.83
CA VAL A 35 2.26 9.99 -5.27
C VAL A 35 2.57 8.51 -5.46
N HIS A 36 1.76 7.83 -6.23
CA HIS A 36 1.95 6.42 -6.62
C HIS A 36 2.33 6.37 -8.10
N SER A 37 3.54 5.91 -8.38
CA SER A 37 4.09 5.83 -9.73
C SER A 37 4.47 4.40 -10.07
N TYR A 38 3.89 3.87 -11.14
CA TYR A 38 4.25 2.55 -11.63
C TYR A 38 5.68 2.52 -12.20
N ASN A 39 6.14 3.64 -12.74
CA ASN A 39 7.52 3.78 -13.22
C ASN A 39 8.53 3.68 -12.07
N ASP A 40 8.22 4.22 -10.90
CA ASP A 40 9.11 4.14 -9.74
C ASP A 40 9.17 2.71 -9.18
N ILE A 41 8.08 1.97 -9.23
CA ILE A 41 8.09 0.53 -8.88
C ILE A 41 9.10 -0.21 -9.76
N ARG A 42 9.07 0.02 -11.09
CA ARG A 42 10.00 -0.58 -12.05
C ARG A 42 11.46 -0.22 -11.75
N ARG A 43 11.73 1.05 -11.42
CA ARG A 43 13.08 1.51 -11.10
C ARG A 43 13.64 0.91 -9.81
N LEU A 44 12.79 0.56 -8.87
CA LEU A 44 13.18 -0.06 -7.59
C LEU A 44 13.41 -1.58 -7.70
N GLU A 45 12.92 -2.23 -8.76
CA GLU A 45 13.11 -3.66 -8.98
C GLU A 45 14.31 -3.92 -9.91
N PRO A 46 15.42 -4.50 -9.39
CA PRO A 46 16.60 -4.79 -10.19
C PRO A 46 16.27 -5.69 -11.40
N GLY A 47 16.74 -5.28 -12.59
CA GLY A 47 16.59 -6.06 -13.82
C GLY A 47 15.30 -5.82 -14.60
N LEU A 48 14.39 -5.00 -14.10
CA LEU A 48 13.25 -4.56 -14.91
C LEU A 48 13.64 -3.31 -15.73
N PRO A 49 13.32 -3.27 -17.03
CA PRO A 49 13.52 -2.07 -17.84
C PRO A 49 12.57 -0.96 -17.38
N GLU A 50 12.97 0.29 -17.59
CA GLU A 50 12.05 1.42 -17.43
C GLU A 50 10.85 1.29 -18.37
N LEU A 51 9.74 1.93 -17.99
CA LEU A 51 8.58 2.01 -18.85
C LEU A 51 8.92 2.75 -20.16
N THR A 52 8.40 2.26 -21.26
CA THR A 52 8.40 2.98 -22.55
C THR A 52 7.59 4.27 -22.45
N TYR A 53 7.72 5.13 -23.45
CA TYR A 53 6.91 6.36 -23.53
C TYR A 53 5.41 6.07 -23.55
N GLU A 54 4.99 5.06 -24.31
CA GLU A 54 3.59 4.63 -24.40
C GLU A 54 3.08 4.10 -23.05
N GLU A 55 3.84 3.24 -22.38
CA GLU A 55 3.51 2.73 -21.06
C GLU A 55 3.42 3.85 -20.01
N LYS A 56 4.33 4.85 -20.04
CA LYS A 56 4.26 6.02 -19.15
C LYS A 56 3.01 6.85 -19.39
N SER A 57 2.57 6.96 -20.64
CA SER A 57 1.32 7.65 -21.02
C SER A 57 0.08 6.89 -20.53
N ASN A 58 0.11 5.56 -20.60
CA ASN A 58 -1.01 4.71 -20.18
C ASN A 58 -1.09 4.54 -18.65
N PHE A 59 0.03 4.71 -17.95
CA PHE A 59 0.11 4.58 -16.48
C PHE A 59 0.70 5.83 -15.83
N PRO A 60 0.01 6.98 -15.93
CA PRO A 60 0.48 8.21 -15.30
C PRO A 60 0.53 8.04 -13.77
N PRO A 61 1.40 8.79 -13.08
CA PRO A 61 1.37 8.84 -11.64
C PRO A 61 0.01 9.27 -11.12
N VAL A 62 -0.43 8.66 -10.03
CA VAL A 62 -1.70 8.98 -9.37
C VAL A 62 -1.44 9.36 -7.91
N THR A 63 -2.20 10.32 -7.41
CA THR A 63 -2.09 10.78 -6.04
C THR A 63 -3.20 10.19 -5.21
N HIS A 64 -2.85 9.56 -4.10
CA HIS A 64 -3.81 9.00 -3.15
C HIS A 64 -3.64 9.60 -1.76
N PRO A 65 -4.74 9.83 -1.02
CA PRO A 65 -4.65 10.22 0.37
C PRO A 65 -4.02 9.11 1.20
N ILE A 66 -3.15 9.47 2.16
CA ILE A 66 -2.56 8.51 3.11
C ILE A 66 -3.64 7.96 4.05
N VAL A 67 -4.67 8.75 4.35
CA VAL A 67 -5.85 8.29 5.08
C VAL A 67 -7.02 8.20 4.12
N ARG A 68 -7.45 7.00 3.79
CA ARG A 68 -8.60 6.73 2.91
C ARG A 68 -9.86 6.49 3.70
N VAL A 69 -10.99 6.94 3.14
CA VAL A 69 -12.33 6.64 3.64
C VAL A 69 -12.93 5.52 2.80
N HIS A 70 -13.47 4.49 3.44
CA HIS A 70 -14.14 3.39 2.75
C HIS A 70 -15.63 3.70 2.56
N PRO A 71 -16.16 3.80 1.34
CA PRO A 71 -17.53 4.22 1.09
C PRO A 71 -18.58 3.24 1.66
N ASP A 72 -18.32 1.94 1.56
CA ASP A 72 -19.30 0.89 1.88
C ASP A 72 -19.29 0.45 3.36
N ARG A 73 -18.45 1.04 4.19
CA ARG A 73 -18.24 0.62 5.58
C ARG A 73 -18.39 1.77 6.57
N ASN A 74 -19.52 2.48 6.49
CA ASN A 74 -19.82 3.63 7.36
C ASN A 74 -18.71 4.69 7.35
N PHE A 75 -18.11 4.93 6.20
CA PHE A 75 -17.03 5.90 5.99
C PHE A 75 -15.84 5.73 6.96
N ARG A 76 -15.52 4.49 7.33
CA ARG A 76 -14.39 4.22 8.21
C ARG A 76 -13.08 4.53 7.51
N LYS A 77 -12.16 5.10 8.27
CA LYS A 77 -10.83 5.48 7.80
C LYS A 77 -9.84 4.33 7.89
N SER A 78 -8.88 4.30 6.97
CA SER A 78 -7.76 3.35 6.95
C SER A 78 -6.50 4.02 6.42
N LEU A 79 -5.33 3.52 6.80
CA LEU A 79 -4.07 3.95 6.22
C LEU A 79 -3.92 3.36 4.82
N TYR A 80 -3.46 4.19 3.88
CA TYR A 80 -3.20 3.78 2.50
C TYR A 80 -1.93 4.43 1.98
N PHE A 81 -0.86 3.68 1.92
CA PHE A 81 0.42 4.15 1.40
C PHE A 81 1.23 2.95 0.88
N THR A 82 2.31 3.21 0.15
CA THR A 82 3.15 2.15 -0.40
C THR A 82 4.62 2.47 -0.20
N SER A 83 5.42 1.43 0.02
CA SER A 83 6.87 1.52 0.14
C SER A 83 7.59 1.33 -1.20
N ASN A 84 6.87 0.96 -2.24
CA ASN A 84 7.46 0.54 -3.51
C ASN A 84 7.30 1.59 -4.62
N THR A 85 6.92 2.82 -4.26
CA THR A 85 6.76 3.91 -5.23
C THR A 85 7.49 5.15 -4.75
N SER A 86 7.20 6.30 -5.37
CA SER A 86 7.73 7.58 -4.93
C SER A 86 7.49 7.81 -3.43
N LEU A 87 8.52 8.26 -2.74
CA LEU A 87 8.43 8.71 -1.35
C LEU A 87 7.94 10.17 -1.25
N GLU A 88 7.45 10.73 -2.36
CA GLU A 88 6.86 12.05 -2.38
C GLU A 88 5.55 12.07 -1.61
N ILE A 89 5.51 12.90 -0.60
CA ILE A 89 4.32 13.20 0.18
C ILE A 89 4.04 14.69 0.01
N GLY A 90 2.86 15.01 -0.47
CA GLY A 90 2.46 16.40 -0.72
C GLY A 90 2.61 17.27 0.54
N GLY A 91 3.24 18.44 0.37
CA GLY A 91 3.50 19.39 1.47
C GLY A 91 4.74 19.08 2.31
N MET A 92 5.55 18.08 1.96
CA MET A 92 6.78 17.70 2.67
C MET A 92 8.01 17.75 1.77
N SER A 93 9.18 18.00 2.36
CA SER A 93 10.44 17.74 1.68
C SER A 93 10.65 16.22 1.52
N LEU A 94 11.49 15.82 0.55
CA LEU A 94 11.79 14.42 0.32
C LEU A 94 12.32 13.70 1.58
N GLU A 95 13.14 14.36 2.37
CA GLU A 95 13.66 13.79 3.62
C GLU A 95 12.57 13.61 4.67
N GLN A 96 11.71 14.60 4.84
CA GLN A 96 10.55 14.48 5.74
C GLN A 96 9.62 13.34 5.30
N GLY A 97 9.38 13.22 3.99
CA GLY A 97 8.58 12.13 3.42
C GLY A 97 9.19 10.75 3.70
N LYS A 98 10.52 10.59 3.55
CA LYS A 98 11.23 9.35 3.89
C LYS A 98 11.13 9.00 5.38
N GLU A 99 11.31 9.98 6.25
CA GLU A 99 11.20 9.77 7.69
C GLU A 99 9.79 9.34 8.10
N LEU A 100 8.78 10.05 7.60
CA LEU A 100 7.38 9.71 7.84
C LEU A 100 7.06 8.32 7.31
N HIS A 101 7.50 8.00 6.10
CA HIS A 101 7.30 6.69 5.49
C HIS A 101 7.94 5.57 6.32
N LYS A 102 9.19 5.75 6.76
CA LYS A 102 9.88 4.80 7.63
C LYS A 102 9.12 4.59 8.94
N TRP A 103 8.62 5.66 9.53
CA TRP A 103 7.80 5.59 10.73
C TRP A 103 6.51 4.82 10.49
N LEU A 104 5.77 5.13 9.40
CA LEU A 104 4.53 4.44 9.04
C LEU A 104 4.75 2.95 8.85
N VAL A 105 5.77 2.54 8.08
CA VAL A 105 6.10 1.13 7.86
C VAL A 105 6.37 0.41 9.18
N ASN A 106 7.17 1.00 10.06
CA ASN A 106 7.47 0.43 11.37
C ASN A 106 6.22 0.32 12.24
N TYR A 107 5.38 1.34 12.22
CA TYR A 107 4.14 1.38 13.00
C TYR A 107 3.17 0.27 12.57
N ILE A 108 2.86 0.16 11.28
CA ILE A 108 1.89 -0.82 10.77
C ILE A 108 2.42 -2.26 10.80
N SER A 109 3.75 -2.44 10.82
CA SER A 109 4.38 -3.77 10.88
C SER A 109 4.37 -4.41 12.27
N GLN A 110 3.81 -3.74 13.28
CA GLN A 110 3.69 -4.32 14.61
C GLN A 110 2.82 -5.59 14.58
N PRO A 111 3.17 -6.64 15.33
CA PRO A 111 2.46 -7.92 15.30
C PRO A 111 0.95 -7.80 15.55
N LYS A 112 0.51 -6.85 16.36
CA LYS A 112 -0.90 -6.61 16.68
C LYS A 112 -1.75 -6.22 15.46
N PHE A 113 -1.12 -5.65 14.41
CA PHE A 113 -1.79 -5.25 13.18
C PHE A 113 -1.60 -6.27 12.06
N CYS A 114 -0.72 -7.26 12.21
CA CYS A 114 -0.31 -8.15 11.15
C CYS A 114 -1.01 -9.51 11.25
N TYR A 115 -1.49 -9.99 10.10
CA TYR A 115 -1.89 -11.37 9.92
C TYR A 115 -0.94 -12.05 8.95
N THR A 116 -0.38 -13.19 9.32
CA THR A 116 0.51 -13.96 8.45
C THR A 116 -0.17 -15.24 7.98
N HIS A 117 -0.52 -15.28 6.72
CA HIS A 117 -1.07 -16.47 6.09
C HIS A 117 0.02 -17.47 5.71
N LYS A 118 -0.21 -18.75 6.06
CA LYS A 118 0.62 -19.89 5.67
C LYS A 118 -0.09 -20.66 4.58
N TRP A 119 0.27 -20.40 3.33
CA TRP A 119 -0.36 -21.01 2.17
C TRP A 119 -0.36 -22.53 2.20
N GLN A 120 -1.48 -23.12 1.86
CA GLN A 120 -1.66 -24.53 1.55
C GLN A 120 -2.11 -24.68 0.10
N LYS A 121 -2.00 -25.90 -0.44
CA LYS A 121 -2.53 -26.19 -1.79
C LYS A 121 -4.04 -25.98 -1.78
N ASN A 122 -4.56 -25.32 -2.81
CA ASN A 122 -5.96 -24.98 -3.00
C ASN A 122 -6.49 -23.87 -2.06
N ASP A 123 -5.66 -23.17 -1.31
CA ASP A 123 -6.11 -21.98 -0.60
C ASP A 123 -6.52 -20.88 -1.59
N LEU A 124 -7.66 -20.27 -1.30
CA LEU A 124 -8.12 -19.03 -1.91
C LEU A 124 -8.15 -17.94 -0.85
N ILE A 125 -7.50 -16.83 -1.12
CA ILE A 125 -7.58 -15.64 -0.26
C ILE A 125 -8.17 -14.49 -1.05
N MET A 126 -9.13 -13.83 -0.46
CA MET A 126 -9.70 -12.58 -0.98
C MET A 126 -9.49 -11.48 0.05
N TRP A 127 -9.07 -10.29 -0.41
CA TRP A 127 -8.93 -9.13 0.44
C TRP A 127 -9.30 -7.85 -0.31
N ASP A 128 -9.69 -6.85 0.45
CA ASP A 128 -10.00 -5.53 -0.07
C ASP A 128 -8.74 -4.65 -0.02
N ASN A 129 -8.18 -4.32 -1.18
CA ASN A 129 -7.00 -3.46 -1.32
C ASN A 129 -7.22 -2.03 -0.79
N ARG A 130 -8.47 -1.62 -0.58
CA ARG A 130 -8.79 -0.28 -0.06
C ARG A 130 -8.49 -0.13 1.43
N VAL A 131 -8.38 -1.26 2.16
CA VAL A 131 -8.24 -1.30 3.63
C VAL A 131 -7.22 -2.33 4.14
N LEU A 132 -6.43 -2.91 3.24
CA LEU A 132 -5.41 -3.89 3.58
C LEU A 132 -4.14 -3.67 2.76
N LEU A 133 -3.04 -3.37 3.43
CA LEU A 133 -1.72 -3.49 2.85
C LEU A 133 -1.24 -4.94 2.97
N HIS A 134 -0.53 -5.40 1.97
CA HIS A 134 -0.02 -6.78 1.97
C HIS A 134 1.36 -6.86 1.34
N ARG A 135 2.13 -7.83 1.80
CA ARG A 135 3.43 -8.14 1.19
C ARG A 135 3.71 -9.64 1.21
N VAL A 136 4.53 -10.06 0.27
CA VAL A 136 5.13 -11.40 0.30
C VAL A 136 6.24 -11.42 1.33
N ILE A 137 6.27 -12.42 2.20
CA ILE A 137 7.40 -12.66 3.08
C ILE A 137 8.49 -13.36 2.24
N PRO A 138 9.73 -12.85 2.25
CA PRO A 138 10.82 -13.46 1.48
C PRO A 138 10.97 -14.96 1.78
N TYR A 139 11.25 -15.73 0.76
CA TYR A 139 11.50 -17.15 0.85
C TYR A 139 12.65 -17.54 -0.09
N ASP A 140 13.20 -18.72 0.09
CA ASP A 140 14.28 -19.24 -0.73
C ASP A 140 13.76 -19.66 -2.12
N TYR A 141 13.94 -18.80 -3.11
CA TYR A 141 13.52 -19.00 -4.51
C TYR A 141 14.28 -20.14 -5.21
N ALA A 142 15.50 -20.43 -4.78
CA ALA A 142 16.29 -21.51 -5.34
C ALA A 142 15.74 -22.89 -4.94
N LYS A 143 15.17 -22.96 -3.73
CA LYS A 143 14.69 -24.20 -3.12
C LYS A 143 13.19 -24.46 -3.32
N TYR A 144 12.38 -23.39 -3.40
CA TYR A 144 10.92 -23.51 -3.41
C TYR A 144 10.33 -22.78 -4.60
N ARG A 145 9.49 -23.47 -5.36
CA ARG A 145 8.69 -22.86 -6.43
C ARG A 145 7.38 -22.34 -5.85
N ARG A 146 6.97 -21.18 -6.35
CA ARG A 146 5.67 -20.58 -6.05
C ARG A 146 4.91 -20.40 -7.35
N ALA A 147 3.77 -21.04 -7.48
CA ALA A 147 2.82 -20.82 -8.55
C ALA A 147 1.52 -20.32 -7.95
N MET A 148 1.11 -19.11 -8.30
CA MET A 148 -0.11 -18.48 -7.80
C MET A 148 -0.81 -17.76 -8.94
N ILE A 149 -2.13 -17.82 -8.91
CA ILE A 149 -2.99 -17.06 -9.81
C ILE A 149 -3.57 -15.89 -9.01
N ARG A 150 -3.52 -14.69 -9.57
CA ARG A 150 -4.10 -13.48 -8.99
C ARG A 150 -5.09 -12.86 -9.96
N GLY A 151 -6.30 -12.60 -9.49
CA GLY A 151 -7.24 -11.70 -10.13
C GLY A 151 -7.37 -10.41 -9.31
N THR A 152 -7.56 -9.28 -9.97
CA THR A 152 -7.82 -8.00 -9.32
C THR A 152 -9.12 -7.46 -9.91
N VAL A 153 -10.05 -7.11 -9.04
CA VAL A 153 -11.27 -6.40 -9.44
C VAL A 153 -10.94 -4.92 -9.51
N GLU A 154 -11.35 -4.26 -10.57
CA GLU A 154 -11.21 -2.82 -10.72
C GLU A 154 -11.96 -2.09 -9.61
N GLY A 155 -11.32 -1.09 -9.04
CA GLY A 155 -11.88 -0.31 -7.94
C GLY A 155 -12.47 1.02 -8.40
N GLU A 156 -13.10 1.69 -7.47
CA GLU A 156 -13.66 3.03 -7.64
C GLU A 156 -12.59 4.11 -7.40
N VAL A 157 -12.86 5.32 -7.87
CA VAL A 157 -12.07 6.51 -7.52
C VAL A 157 -12.06 6.67 -5.99
N PRO A 158 -10.89 6.87 -5.36
CA PRO A 158 -10.81 7.01 -3.91
C PRO A 158 -11.69 8.13 -3.38
N VAL A 159 -12.47 7.82 -2.35
CA VAL A 159 -13.19 8.85 -1.60
C VAL A 159 -12.17 9.59 -0.73
N LEU A 160 -12.02 10.86 -1.00
CA LEU A 160 -11.15 11.76 -0.24
C LEU A 160 -11.83 12.11 1.08
N GLY A 161 -11.06 12.16 2.18
CA GLY A 161 -11.58 12.61 3.46
C GLY A 161 -12.02 14.08 3.44
N PRO A 162 -12.69 14.58 4.49
CA PRO A 162 -13.32 15.91 4.51
C PRO A 162 -12.36 17.09 4.30
N PHE A 163 -11.05 16.89 4.44
CA PHE A 163 -10.03 17.93 4.26
C PHE A 163 -9.46 18.03 2.84
N SER A 164 -9.90 17.21 1.91
CA SER A 164 -9.29 17.10 0.58
C SER A 164 -9.95 17.99 -0.49
N ASN A 165 -10.91 18.83 -0.14
CA ASN A 165 -11.60 19.69 -1.09
C ASN A 165 -10.70 20.76 -1.72
N GLU A 166 -9.57 21.11 -1.09
CA GLU A 166 -8.64 22.12 -1.61
C GLU A 166 -7.69 21.59 -2.70
N VAL A 167 -7.46 20.28 -2.76
CA VAL A 167 -6.52 19.68 -3.75
C VAL A 167 -7.17 19.48 -5.12
N ARG A 168 -8.50 19.51 -5.24
CA ARG A 168 -9.19 19.37 -6.53
C ARG A 168 -9.01 20.54 -7.49
N LEU A 169 -8.57 21.71 -6.99
CA LEU A 169 -8.49 22.94 -7.78
C LEU A 169 -7.17 23.10 -8.57
N ASN A 170 -6.16 22.28 -8.33
CA ASN A 170 -4.83 22.44 -8.94
C ASN A 170 -4.49 21.40 -10.04
N ASN A 171 -5.43 20.55 -10.43
CA ASN A 171 -5.22 19.51 -11.46
C ASN A 171 -6.14 19.68 -12.69
N ASN A 172 -6.42 20.92 -13.08
CA ASN A 172 -7.00 21.24 -14.41
C ASN A 172 -5.96 21.87 -15.32
#